data_a6a3d3697a728a1cd22b13252dd7b372
#
_entry.id   a6a3d3697a728a1cd22b13252dd7b372
#
_cell.length_a   1.000
_cell.length_b   1.000
_cell.length_c   1.000
_cell.angle_alpha   90.00
_cell.angle_beta   90.00
_cell.angle_gamma   90.00
#
_symmetry.space_group_name_H-M   'P 1'
#
loop_
_entity.id
_entity.type
_entity.pdbx_description
1 polymer ?
#
loop_
_entity_poly.entity_id
_entity_poly.type
_entity_poly.pdbx_seq_one_letter_code
_entity_poly.pdbx_strand_id
1 'polypeptide(L)' 'MKVGDLVKNLNSESRMVGIIVGWSDHQREDQQRKRRRDPVVMWEDGRTNWIVRSRAEVINESR' A
#
# COMPACT_ATOMS: atom_id res chain seq x y z
N MET A 1 -6.94 -6.09 0.77
CA MET A 1 -6.25 -4.92 0.17
C MET A 1 -6.54 -4.90 -1.33
N LYS A 2 -7.10 -3.84 -1.80
CA LYS A 2 -7.49 -3.72 -3.21
C LYS A 2 -7.44 -2.27 -3.66
N VAL A 3 -7.46 -2.06 -4.98
CA VAL A 3 -7.52 -0.72 -5.55
C VAL A 3 -8.75 0.01 -5.01
N GLY A 4 -8.54 1.25 -4.57
CA GLY A 4 -9.59 2.07 -3.95
C GLY A 4 -9.55 2.07 -2.44
N ASP A 5 -8.83 1.14 -1.81
CA ASP A 5 -8.71 1.13 -0.35
C ASP A 5 -7.84 2.28 0.12
N LEU A 6 -8.20 2.86 1.26
CA LEU A 6 -7.38 3.84 1.95
C LEU A 6 -6.38 3.11 2.85
N VAL A 7 -5.14 3.55 2.79
CA VAL A 7 -4.06 2.96 3.59
C VAL A 7 -3.28 4.03 4.31
N LYS A 8 -2.71 3.62 5.44
CA LYS A 8 -1.82 4.45 6.26
C LYS A 8 -0.40 3.92 6.11
N ASN A 9 0.57 4.83 5.94
CA ASN A 9 1.97 4.48 5.85
C ASN A 9 2.56 4.36 7.26
N LEU A 10 2.86 3.14 7.68
CA LEU A 10 3.40 2.88 9.01
C LEU A 10 4.88 3.26 9.14
N ASN A 11 5.58 3.49 8.00
CA ASN A 11 6.95 3.98 8.01
C ASN A 11 7.07 5.49 8.19
N SER A 12 5.98 6.21 7.96
CA SER A 12 5.95 7.66 8.04
C SER A 12 5.65 8.08 9.47
N GLU A 13 6.41 9.04 10.00
CA GLU A 13 6.12 9.60 11.32
C GLU A 13 4.73 10.25 11.37
N SER A 14 4.35 10.89 10.28
CA SER A 14 3.06 11.55 10.17
C SER A 14 1.92 10.57 9.91
N ARG A 15 2.24 9.29 9.69
CA ARG A 15 1.25 8.28 9.32
C ARG A 15 0.43 8.71 8.11
N MET A 16 1.15 9.11 7.07
CA MET A 16 0.54 9.62 5.86
C MET A 16 -0.48 8.64 5.28
N VAL A 17 -1.59 9.16 4.82
CA VAL A 17 -2.68 8.37 4.25
C VAL A 17 -2.65 8.51 2.73
N GLY A 18 -3.02 7.43 2.05
CA GLY A 18 -3.14 7.42 0.60
C GLY A 18 -4.18 6.43 0.15
N ILE A 19 -4.37 6.38 -1.15
CA ILE A 19 -5.33 5.46 -1.78
C ILE A 19 -4.58 4.53 -2.73
N ILE A 20 -4.90 3.24 -2.68
CA ILE A 20 -4.30 2.27 -3.59
C ILE A 20 -4.83 2.51 -5.00
N VAL A 21 -3.92 2.74 -5.94
CA VAL A 21 -4.26 3.00 -7.35
C VAL A 21 -3.81 1.89 -8.29
N GLY A 22 -3.03 0.94 -7.80
CA GLY A 22 -2.55 -0.15 -8.62
C GLY A 22 -1.60 -1.05 -7.86
N TRP A 23 -0.79 -1.80 -8.61
CA TRP A 23 0.13 -2.79 -8.07
C TRP A 23 1.48 -2.65 -8.78
N SER A 24 2.56 -2.92 -8.04
CA SER A 24 3.91 -2.83 -8.58
C SER A 24 4.15 -3.87 -9.67
N ASP A 25 5.12 -3.58 -10.54
CA ASP A 25 5.55 -4.54 -11.56
C ASP A 25 6.42 -5.65 -10.96
N HIS A 26 7.14 -5.35 -9.88
CA HIS A 26 7.96 -6.34 -9.20
C HIS A 26 7.11 -7.21 -8.29
N GLN A 27 7.62 -8.39 -7.95
CA GLN A 27 7.00 -9.29 -6.99
C GLN A 27 7.96 -9.50 -5.83
N ARG A 28 7.40 -9.59 -4.64
CA ARG A 28 8.15 -9.82 -3.42
C ARG A 28 7.61 -11.08 -2.73
N GLU A 29 8.52 -11.90 -2.23
CA GLU A 29 8.15 -13.06 -1.44
C GLU A 29 7.75 -12.60 -0.05
N ASP A 30 6.54 -12.98 0.37
CA ASP A 30 6.03 -12.64 1.71
C ASP A 30 6.47 -13.68 2.74
N GLN A 31 6.01 -13.52 3.99
CA GLN A 31 6.36 -14.43 5.08
C GLN A 31 5.83 -15.85 4.86
N GLN A 32 4.84 -16.02 4.01
CA GLN A 32 4.26 -17.32 3.67
C GLN A 32 4.89 -17.89 2.41
N ARG A 33 5.96 -17.26 1.91
CA ARG A 33 6.68 -17.63 0.70
C ARG A 33 5.83 -17.56 -0.55
N LYS A 34 4.83 -16.72 -0.56
CA LYS A 34 4.03 -16.42 -1.73
C LYS A 34 4.57 -15.16 -2.40
N ARG A 35 4.65 -15.17 -3.70
CA ARG A 35 5.05 -13.98 -4.45
C ARG A 35 3.84 -13.09 -4.63
N ARG A 36 3.98 -11.85 -4.17
CA ARG A 36 2.93 -10.85 -4.24
C ARG A 36 3.49 -9.53 -4.70
N ARG A 37 2.64 -8.77 -5.39
CA ARG A 37 2.98 -7.41 -5.77
C ARG A 37 2.66 -6.48 -4.62
N ASP A 38 3.46 -5.40 -4.52
CA ASP A 38 3.22 -4.38 -3.53
C ASP A 38 2.20 -3.37 -4.05
N PRO A 39 1.37 -2.77 -3.18
CA PRO A 39 0.42 -1.77 -3.63
C PRO A 39 1.12 -0.48 -4.05
N VAL A 40 0.64 0.11 -5.12
CA VAL A 40 1.03 1.45 -5.54
C VAL A 40 -0.01 2.40 -4.96
N VAL A 41 0.46 3.41 -4.25
CA VAL A 41 -0.39 4.30 -3.48
C VAL A 41 -0.16 5.74 -3.92
N MET A 42 -1.25 6.47 -4.12
CA MET A 42 -1.21 7.91 -4.29
C MET A 42 -1.43 8.53 -2.90
N TRP A 43 -0.38 9.17 -2.40
CA TRP A 43 -0.38 9.73 -1.05
C TRP A 43 -1.01 11.12 -1.02
N GLU A 44 -1.40 11.55 0.18
CA GLU A 44 -2.07 12.85 0.38
C GLU A 44 -1.20 14.05 -0.01
N ASP A 45 0.12 13.88 -0.10
CA ASP A 45 1.03 14.93 -0.57
C ASP A 45 1.13 15.00 -2.09
N GLY A 46 0.40 14.17 -2.82
CA GLY A 46 0.39 14.12 -4.27
C GLY A 46 1.41 13.18 -4.89
N ARG A 47 2.25 12.54 -4.08
CA ARG A 47 3.22 11.58 -4.59
C ARG A 47 2.57 10.23 -4.82
N THR A 48 3.06 9.49 -5.82
CA THR A 48 2.59 8.15 -6.12
C THR A 48 3.78 7.22 -6.14
N ASN A 49 3.78 6.22 -5.27
CA ASN A 49 4.82 5.19 -5.27
C ASN A 49 4.28 3.93 -4.58
N TRP A 50 5.05 2.84 -4.70
CA TRP A 50 4.69 1.60 -4.04
C TRP A 50 5.17 1.60 -2.60
N ILE A 51 4.53 0.78 -1.77
CA ILE A 51 4.92 0.58 -0.38
C ILE A 51 4.88 -0.91 -0.07
N VAL A 52 5.78 -1.36 0.80
CA VAL A 52 5.80 -2.76 1.25
C VAL A 52 4.48 -3.04 1.97
N ARG A 53 3.82 -4.17 1.62
CA ARG A 53 2.51 -4.53 2.20
C ARG A 53 2.49 -4.46 3.71
N SER A 54 3.55 -4.94 4.36
CA SER A 54 3.61 -4.97 5.83
C SER A 54 3.64 -3.56 6.45
N ARG A 55 3.91 -2.55 5.65
CA ARG A 55 3.95 -1.15 6.11
C ARG A 55 2.74 -0.34 5.69
N ALA A 56 1.79 -0.98 5.01
CA ALA A 56 0.54 -0.35 4.59
C ALA A 56 -0.61 -0.93 5.40
N GLU A 57 -1.24 -0.10 6.21
CA GLU A 57 -2.39 -0.50 7.01
C GLU A 57 -3.66 -0.02 6.34
N VAL A 58 -4.55 -0.94 5.99
CA VAL A 58 -5.86 -0.59 5.42
C VAL A 58 -6.72 0.01 6.52
N ILE A 59 -7.18 1.23 6.32
CA ILE A 59 -7.99 1.97 7.30
C ILE A 59 -9.43 2.15 6.87
N ASN A 60 -9.74 1.83 5.63
CA ASN A 60 -11.11 1.90 5.13
C ASN A 60 -11.27 0.81 4.08
N GLU A 61 -11.91 -0.27 4.48
CA GLU A 61 -12.23 -1.35 3.56
C GLU A 61 -13.54 -1.05 2.87
N SER A 62 -13.49 -1.09 1.56
CA SER A 62 -14.71 -0.97 0.75
C SER A 62 -15.57 -2.22 0.96
N ARG A 63 -16.80 -2.02 1.29
CA ARG A 63 -17.76 -3.11 1.52
C ARG A 63 -18.89 -3.06 0.52
#